data_958e0c200ffbfbdc20e32440a193e7bf
#
_entry.id   958e0c200ffbfbdc20e32440a193e7bf
#
_cell.length_a   1.000
_cell.length_b   1.000
_cell.length_c   1.000
_cell.angle_alpha   90.00
_cell.angle_beta   90.00
_cell.angle_gamma   90.00
#
_symmetry.space_group_name_H-M   'P 1'
#
loop_
_entity.id
_entity.type
_entity.pdbx_description
1 polymer ?
#
loop_
_entity_poly.entity_id
_entity_poly.type
_entity_poly.pdbx_seq_one_letter_code
_entity_poly.pdbx_strand_id
1 'polypeptide(L)'
;MKNISLVFFFIFSCFSLTSQTLNGLVTNEYKTPLQMVNILNTKNGNHIHTNEKGEFVFENTSVGDSLQFSHVGYQTKTLVVKKTTTILKVTLIDKPISLNEVVISPQKNTLQLISDIDIKTNPVNSSQDILRKVPGLFIGQHAGGGKAEQIFLRGFDIDHGTDITINVDGLPVNMVSHAHGQGYADLHFVIPETIDNVDFGKGLYYQDKGNFNTAGYVDFKTKENLKNSTVKVEAGQFDTFRLLGMFNLLQKNKHNAYIASEFLITDGPFESPQNFNRINVFGKYTGNISDTDKINITASHFDSKWDASGQIPQRAVDSSLISRFGAIDDTEGGNTSRTNFLINYDKKIDTNSSLKNSVYLNTYDFELYSNFTYFLDDPVNGDQIKQKENRTIFGVQSDYLQTFSNDILDGNWQAGISLRNDQSKDNELSHTLNRTETLEQIQFGDINETNVGGYIGTNINIKKWSFNPSIRFDYFDFQYNDHLTTAYTTQSATKAIASPKLNISYNQSKNFQSYLNFILTTPELS
;
A
#
# COMPACT_ATOMS: atom_id res chain seq x y z
N MET A 1 41.77 27.17 72.12
CA MET A 1 41.77 26.38 70.92
C MET A 1 40.47 26.77 70.17
N LYS A 2 40.59 27.52 69.11
CA LYS A 2 39.45 28.21 68.41
C LYS A 2 38.93 27.35 67.32
N ASN A 3 37.58 27.10 67.29
CA ASN A 3 36.83 26.47 66.18
C ASN A 3 36.49 27.52 65.14
N ILE A 4 36.95 27.32 63.93
CA ILE A 4 36.56 28.10 62.78
C ILE A 4 35.48 27.28 62.04
N SER A 5 34.24 27.77 62.09
CA SER A 5 33.12 27.28 61.19
C SER A 5 33.21 27.96 59.87
N LEU A 6 33.43 27.14 58.82
CA LEU A 6 33.41 27.60 57.43
C LEU A 6 31.95 27.50 56.92
N VAL A 7 31.29 28.65 56.70
CA VAL A 7 29.98 28.76 56.08
C VAL A 7 30.18 28.78 54.57
N PHE A 8 29.79 27.68 53.93
CA PHE A 8 29.74 27.60 52.45
C PHE A 8 28.43 28.26 51.95
N PHE A 9 28.57 29.43 51.39
CA PHE A 9 27.46 30.13 50.72
C PHE A 9 27.27 29.56 49.32
N PHE A 10 26.28 28.67 49.14
CA PHE A 10 25.93 28.15 47.84
C PHE A 10 25.07 29.18 47.10
N ILE A 11 25.69 29.94 46.16
CA ILE A 11 24.96 30.81 45.25
C ILE A 11 24.25 29.92 44.22
N PHE A 12 22.98 29.68 44.47
CA PHE A 12 22.09 29.05 43.48
C PHE A 12 21.76 30.09 42.42
N SER A 13 22.55 30.11 41.34
CA SER A 13 22.19 30.85 40.10
C SER A 13 20.96 30.21 39.50
N CYS A 14 19.78 30.74 39.81
CA CYS A 14 18.56 30.46 39.06
C CYS A 14 18.74 30.93 37.62
N PHE A 15 19.15 30.06 36.73
CA PHE A 15 18.95 30.29 35.30
C PHE A 15 17.45 30.28 35.06
N SER A 16 16.84 31.44 35.00
CA SER A 16 15.49 31.60 34.47
C SER A 16 15.55 31.20 32.99
N LEU A 17 15.19 29.92 32.70
CA LEU A 17 14.89 29.48 31.37
C LEU A 17 13.63 30.21 30.94
N THR A 18 13.80 31.37 30.30
CA THR A 18 12.69 32.06 29.65
C THR A 18 12.29 31.19 28.45
N SER A 19 11.22 30.46 28.59
CA SER A 19 10.53 29.82 27.48
C SER A 19 10.17 30.90 26.47
N GLN A 20 10.84 30.88 25.33
CA GLN A 20 10.58 31.85 24.28
C GLN A 20 9.48 31.31 23.36
N THR A 21 8.48 32.14 23.11
CA THR A 21 7.36 31.84 22.24
C THR A 21 7.62 32.45 20.87
N LEU A 22 7.58 31.64 19.82
CA LEU A 22 7.71 32.08 18.44
C LEU A 22 6.31 32.19 17.79
N ASN A 23 5.96 33.40 17.39
CA ASN A 23 4.74 33.64 16.63
C ASN A 23 5.03 33.67 15.14
N GLY A 24 4.12 33.19 14.30
CA GLY A 24 4.31 33.24 12.87
C GLY A 24 3.04 33.13 12.06
N LEU A 25 3.21 33.34 10.76
CA LEU A 25 2.15 33.27 9.75
C LEU A 25 2.66 32.45 8.57
N VAL A 26 1.90 31.47 8.14
CA VAL A 26 2.20 30.67 6.96
C VAL A 26 1.21 31.00 5.84
N THR A 27 1.75 31.32 4.65
CA THR A 27 0.95 31.64 3.46
C THR A 27 1.48 30.85 2.26
N ASN A 28 0.70 30.76 1.19
CA ASN A 28 1.20 30.35 -0.12
C ASN A 28 1.84 31.52 -0.88
N GLU A 29 2.29 31.28 -2.11
CA GLU A 29 2.91 32.31 -2.98
C GLU A 29 1.95 33.44 -3.34
N TYR A 30 0.63 33.19 -3.29
CA TYR A 30 -0.43 34.17 -3.53
C TYR A 30 -0.84 34.93 -2.26
N LYS A 31 -0.07 34.77 -1.15
CA LYS A 31 -0.34 35.38 0.17
C LYS A 31 -1.65 34.90 0.82
N THR A 32 -2.21 33.78 0.36
CA THR A 32 -3.36 33.15 1.02
C THR A 32 -2.89 32.41 2.28
N PRO A 33 -3.52 32.64 3.45
CA PRO A 33 -3.20 31.92 4.67
C PRO A 33 -3.42 30.41 4.52
N LEU A 34 -2.49 29.62 5.07
CA LEU A 34 -2.55 28.16 5.04
C LEU A 34 -2.88 27.62 6.42
N GLN A 35 -4.06 27.04 6.55
CA GLN A 35 -4.54 26.33 7.74
C GLN A 35 -3.93 24.93 7.81
N MET A 36 -3.80 24.36 9.02
CA MET A 36 -3.34 22.98 9.25
C MET A 36 -1.94 22.68 8.70
N VAL A 37 -1.09 23.66 8.52
CA VAL A 37 0.32 23.43 8.25
C VAL A 37 0.96 22.81 9.49
N ASN A 38 1.51 21.62 9.36
CA ASN A 38 2.26 21.00 10.44
C ASN A 38 3.65 21.64 10.56
N ILE A 39 3.99 22.09 11.76
CA ILE A 39 5.26 22.74 12.09
C ILE A 39 5.95 21.87 13.14
N LEU A 40 7.03 21.22 12.74
CA LEU A 40 7.82 20.31 13.57
C LEU A 40 9.16 20.93 13.93
N ASN A 41 9.48 21.02 15.21
CA ASN A 41 10.84 21.30 15.66
C ASN A 41 11.65 19.99 15.58
N THR A 42 12.55 19.92 14.59
CA THR A 42 13.32 18.69 14.32
C THR A 42 14.36 18.35 15.41
N LYS A 43 14.61 19.28 16.35
CA LYS A 43 15.57 19.09 17.42
C LYS A 43 14.98 18.41 18.65
N ASN A 44 13.73 18.76 19.00
CA ASN A 44 13.07 18.28 20.21
C ASN A 44 11.79 17.46 19.95
N GLY A 45 11.35 17.35 18.68
CA GLY A 45 10.17 16.60 18.28
C GLY A 45 8.82 17.27 18.55
N ASN A 46 8.81 18.46 19.14
CA ASN A 46 7.56 19.18 19.37
C ASN A 46 6.94 19.63 18.05
N HIS A 47 5.62 19.58 17.93
CA HIS A 47 4.89 19.98 16.74
C HIS A 47 3.61 20.73 17.08
N ILE A 48 3.18 21.59 16.18
CA ILE A 48 1.93 22.36 16.23
C ILE A 48 1.36 22.51 14.83
N HIS A 49 0.12 23.02 14.73
CA HIS A 49 -0.54 23.33 13.45
C HIS A 49 -0.94 24.79 13.36
N THR A 50 -1.00 25.33 12.14
CA THR A 50 -1.55 26.67 11.91
C THR A 50 -3.07 26.68 12.02
N ASN A 51 -3.63 27.80 12.51
CA ASN A 51 -5.06 28.03 12.58
C ASN A 51 -5.66 28.42 11.20
N GLU A 52 -6.98 28.71 11.15
CA GLU A 52 -7.69 29.12 9.92
C GLU A 52 -7.12 30.38 9.24
N LYS A 53 -6.42 31.20 10.01
CA LYS A 53 -5.76 32.42 9.50
C LYS A 53 -4.29 32.17 9.11
N GLY A 54 -3.83 30.91 9.14
CA GLY A 54 -2.44 30.56 8.89
C GLY A 54 -1.47 30.92 10.01
N GLU A 55 -1.99 31.36 11.18
CA GLU A 55 -1.16 31.79 12.29
C GLU A 55 -0.76 30.60 13.17
N PHE A 56 0.42 30.68 13.79
CA PHE A 56 0.88 29.71 14.77
C PHE A 56 1.58 30.37 15.94
N VAL A 57 1.56 29.70 17.07
CA VAL A 57 2.27 30.07 18.31
C VAL A 57 3.05 28.84 18.75
N PHE A 58 4.38 28.90 18.61
CA PHE A 58 5.25 27.79 18.98
C PHE A 58 5.97 28.10 20.31
N GLU A 59 5.57 27.39 21.35
CA GLU A 59 6.17 27.52 22.68
C GLU A 59 7.48 26.72 22.77
N ASN A 60 8.35 27.10 23.71
CA ASN A 60 9.63 26.42 23.97
C ASN A 60 10.55 26.33 22.71
N THR A 61 10.61 27.42 21.94
CA THR A 61 11.47 27.52 20.76
C THR A 61 12.69 28.39 21.09
N SER A 62 13.88 27.94 20.70
CA SER A 62 15.14 28.65 20.91
C SER A 62 15.76 29.09 19.58
N VAL A 63 16.58 30.16 19.63
CA VAL A 63 17.41 30.55 18.49
C VAL A 63 18.35 29.40 18.15
N GLY A 64 18.40 29.01 16.86
CA GLY A 64 19.14 27.84 16.38
C GLY A 64 18.31 26.57 16.24
N ASP A 65 17.04 26.56 16.67
CA ASP A 65 16.15 25.44 16.39
C ASP A 65 15.77 25.41 14.91
N SER A 66 15.59 24.20 14.38
CA SER A 66 15.19 23.95 12.99
C SER A 66 13.71 23.57 12.95
N LEU A 67 12.90 24.42 12.34
CA LEU A 67 11.47 24.21 12.17
C LEU A 67 11.17 23.74 10.75
N GLN A 68 10.51 22.60 10.64
CA GLN A 68 10.04 22.03 9.38
C GLN A 68 8.56 22.32 9.21
N PHE A 69 8.21 22.99 8.13
CA PHE A 69 6.85 23.33 7.72
C PHE A 69 6.42 22.37 6.63
N SER A 70 5.37 21.61 6.86
CA SER A 70 4.81 20.66 5.88
C SER A 70 3.30 20.81 5.78
N HIS A 71 2.82 20.79 4.54
CA HIS A 71 1.40 20.82 4.24
C HIS A 71 1.14 20.07 2.94
N VAL A 72 -0.02 19.41 2.85
CA VAL A 72 -0.41 18.66 1.64
C VAL A 72 -0.53 19.65 0.48
N GLY A 73 0.08 19.31 -0.65
CA GLY A 73 0.10 20.18 -1.84
C GLY A 73 1.21 21.24 -1.87
N TYR A 74 2.07 21.30 -0.85
CA TYR A 74 3.16 22.26 -0.77
C TYR A 74 4.52 21.58 -0.57
N GLN A 75 5.57 22.24 -1.03
CA GLN A 75 6.95 21.81 -0.77
C GLN A 75 7.27 22.00 0.71
N THR A 76 7.79 20.96 1.34
CA THR A 76 8.27 21.03 2.72
C THR A 76 9.40 22.04 2.83
N LYS A 77 9.28 23.00 3.75
CA LYS A 77 10.27 24.04 3.98
C LYS A 77 10.85 23.94 5.38
N THR A 78 12.17 23.96 5.48
CA THR A 78 12.86 23.98 6.77
C THR A 78 13.53 25.32 6.97
N LEU A 79 13.32 25.92 8.14
CA LEU A 79 13.90 27.21 8.52
C LEU A 79 14.57 27.11 9.89
N VAL A 80 15.73 27.76 10.03
CA VAL A 80 16.41 27.90 11.32
C VAL A 80 15.91 29.16 11.99
N VAL A 81 15.49 29.08 13.24
CA VAL A 81 15.03 30.20 14.05
C VAL A 81 16.22 31.15 14.33
N LYS A 82 16.19 32.32 13.74
CA LYS A 82 17.25 33.36 13.93
C LYS A 82 16.91 34.32 15.04
N LYS A 83 15.63 34.59 15.27
CA LYS A 83 15.11 35.48 16.32
C LYS A 83 13.73 35.00 16.74
N THR A 84 13.43 35.10 18.02
CA THR A 84 12.11 34.70 18.60
C THR A 84 11.19 35.90 18.83
N THR A 85 11.69 37.11 18.73
CA THR A 85 10.94 38.38 19.00
C THR A 85 10.21 38.93 17.79
N THR A 86 10.32 38.34 16.60
CA THR A 86 9.68 38.80 15.37
C THR A 86 8.72 37.76 14.84
N ILE A 87 7.58 38.20 14.29
CA ILE A 87 6.63 37.29 13.62
C ILE A 87 7.34 36.63 12.43
N LEU A 88 7.45 35.28 12.50
CA LEU A 88 8.05 34.50 11.44
C LEU A 88 7.06 34.35 10.28
N LYS A 89 7.36 34.98 9.15
CA LYS A 89 6.56 34.82 7.92
C LYS A 89 7.14 33.71 7.07
N VAL A 90 6.33 32.70 6.79
CA VAL A 90 6.72 31.54 5.99
C VAL A 90 5.82 31.46 4.78
N THR A 91 6.43 31.44 3.59
CA THR A 91 5.72 31.17 2.35
C THR A 91 6.05 29.75 1.93
N LEU A 92 5.05 28.90 1.80
CA LEU A 92 5.17 27.58 1.17
C LEU A 92 4.90 27.74 -0.33
N ILE A 93 5.76 27.11 -1.10
CA ILE A 93 5.66 27.06 -2.56
C ILE A 93 4.77 25.86 -2.88
N ASP A 94 3.83 26.03 -3.80
CA ASP A 94 3.04 24.92 -4.29
C ASP A 94 4.00 23.80 -4.73
N LYS A 95 3.81 22.61 -4.21
CA LYS A 95 4.51 21.46 -4.74
C LYS A 95 3.94 21.29 -6.14
N PRO A 96 4.71 21.53 -7.22
CA PRO A 96 4.20 21.24 -8.53
C PRO A 96 3.78 19.78 -8.47
N ILE A 97 2.49 19.52 -8.67
CA ILE A 97 1.96 18.17 -8.76
C ILE A 97 2.83 17.54 -9.82
N SER A 98 3.72 16.63 -9.40
CA SER A 98 4.49 15.90 -10.39
C SER A 98 3.42 15.29 -11.28
N LEU A 99 3.60 15.31 -12.60
CA LEU A 99 2.68 14.70 -13.59
C LEU A 99 2.43 13.20 -13.32
N ASN A 100 2.89 12.71 -12.20
CA ASN A 100 2.75 11.36 -11.67
C ASN A 100 1.42 11.09 -10.99
N GLU A 101 0.55 12.09 -10.85
CA GLU A 101 -0.76 11.90 -10.26
C GLU A 101 -1.84 12.37 -11.20
N VAL A 102 -2.42 11.42 -11.85
CA VAL A 102 -3.67 11.58 -12.57
C VAL A 102 -4.77 11.81 -11.53
N VAL A 103 -5.12 13.07 -11.34
CA VAL A 103 -6.26 13.44 -10.51
C VAL A 103 -7.52 13.35 -11.35
N ILE A 104 -8.36 12.38 -11.08
CA ILE A 104 -9.70 12.24 -11.68
C ILE A 104 -10.66 13.33 -11.13
N SER A 105 -10.23 14.09 -10.14
CA SER A 105 -10.95 15.24 -9.60
C SER A 105 -10.04 16.47 -9.54
N PRO A 106 -10.52 17.68 -9.86
CA PRO A 106 -9.73 18.92 -9.83
C PRO A 106 -9.23 19.30 -8.43
N GLN A 107 -9.70 18.63 -7.42
CA GLN A 107 -9.15 18.68 -6.07
C GLN A 107 -8.77 17.24 -5.70
N LYS A 108 -7.46 16.96 -5.59
CA LYS A 108 -7.02 15.79 -4.85
C LYS A 108 -7.77 15.80 -3.54
N ASN A 109 -8.66 14.85 -3.39
CA ASN A 109 -9.34 14.71 -2.13
C ASN A 109 -8.26 14.27 -1.13
N THR A 110 -7.75 15.20 -0.32
CA THR A 110 -6.78 14.91 0.74
C THR A 110 -7.25 13.78 1.65
N LEU A 111 -8.55 13.47 1.61
CA LEU A 111 -9.17 12.34 2.30
C LEU A 111 -8.91 10.98 1.63
N GLN A 112 -8.27 10.94 0.46
CA GLN A 112 -7.92 9.72 -0.27
C GLN A 112 -6.42 9.41 -0.25
N LEU A 113 -5.62 10.19 0.48
CA LEU A 113 -4.19 10.01 0.58
C LEU A 113 -3.77 9.79 2.03
N ILE A 114 -3.08 8.68 2.28
CA ILE A 114 -2.39 8.41 3.54
C ILE A 114 -0.92 8.75 3.31
N SER A 115 -0.42 9.73 4.03
CA SER A 115 0.95 10.24 3.88
C SER A 115 1.96 9.48 4.75
N ASP A 116 3.25 9.64 4.45
CA ASP A 116 4.35 9.13 5.28
C ASP A 116 4.26 9.62 6.74
N ILE A 117 3.73 10.81 6.99
CA ILE A 117 3.49 11.34 8.35
C ILE A 117 2.44 10.49 9.07
N ASP A 118 1.32 10.14 8.40
CA ASP A 118 0.28 9.31 9.00
C ASP A 118 0.79 7.91 9.33
N ILE A 119 1.65 7.36 8.47
CA ILE A 119 2.29 6.05 8.69
C ILE A 119 3.27 6.12 9.86
N LYS A 120 4.07 7.18 9.98
CA LYS A 120 5.05 7.37 11.05
C LYS A 120 4.44 7.66 12.41
N THR A 121 3.38 8.46 12.46
CA THR A 121 2.69 8.81 13.72
C THR A 121 1.84 7.66 14.27
N ASN A 122 1.51 6.71 13.41
CA ASN A 122 0.75 5.52 13.77
C ASN A 122 1.41 4.30 13.10
N PRO A 123 2.57 3.85 13.62
CA PRO A 123 3.35 2.78 13.01
C PRO A 123 2.58 1.47 13.01
N VAL A 124 2.87 0.65 12.03
CA VAL A 124 2.26 -0.66 11.81
C VAL A 124 3.33 -1.74 11.81
N ASN A 125 2.94 -2.96 12.17
CA ASN A 125 3.84 -4.11 12.23
C ASN A 125 3.91 -4.85 10.89
N SER A 126 2.89 -4.68 10.05
CA SER A 126 2.83 -5.29 8.71
C SER A 126 2.30 -4.29 7.69
N SER A 127 2.58 -4.54 6.42
CA SER A 127 2.04 -3.72 5.33
C SER A 127 0.54 -3.88 5.16
N GLN A 128 0.00 -5.03 5.53
CA GLN A 128 -1.44 -5.27 5.55
C GLN A 128 -2.15 -4.36 6.56
N ASP A 129 -1.52 -4.08 7.72
CA ASP A 129 -2.07 -3.13 8.69
C ASP A 129 -2.23 -1.71 8.12
N ILE A 130 -1.47 -1.35 7.07
CA ILE A 130 -1.66 -0.06 6.39
C ILE A 130 -3.03 0.01 5.72
N LEU A 131 -3.57 -1.10 5.24
CA LEU A 131 -4.91 -1.16 4.67
C LEU A 131 -5.99 -0.70 5.67
N ARG A 132 -5.81 -0.97 6.98
CA ARG A 132 -6.73 -0.51 8.04
C ARG A 132 -6.83 1.01 8.14
N LYS A 133 -5.86 1.75 7.61
CA LYS A 133 -5.88 3.20 7.58
C LYS A 133 -6.79 3.75 6.47
N VAL A 134 -7.16 2.92 5.49
CA VAL A 134 -8.12 3.27 4.44
C VAL A 134 -9.52 3.33 5.05
N PRO A 135 -10.19 4.48 5.06
CA PRO A 135 -11.49 4.63 5.71
C PRO A 135 -12.54 3.66 5.14
N GLY A 136 -13.14 2.84 5.99
CA GLY A 136 -14.15 1.84 5.63
C GLY A 136 -13.59 0.54 5.06
N LEU A 137 -12.26 0.35 5.12
CA LEU A 137 -11.62 -0.94 4.88
C LEU A 137 -11.30 -1.60 6.22
N PHE A 138 -11.59 -2.87 6.34
CA PHE A 138 -11.28 -3.71 7.48
C PHE A 138 -10.54 -4.95 7.00
N ILE A 139 -9.60 -5.45 7.77
CA ILE A 139 -8.92 -6.71 7.52
C ILE A 139 -9.10 -7.66 8.70
N GLY A 140 -9.36 -8.92 8.40
CA GLY A 140 -9.41 -10.03 9.33
C GLY A 140 -8.20 -10.93 9.14
N GLN A 141 -7.43 -11.15 10.22
CA GLN A 141 -6.29 -12.05 10.17
C GLN A 141 -6.73 -13.47 10.48
N HIS A 142 -6.32 -14.44 9.67
CA HIS A 142 -6.47 -15.84 9.97
C HIS A 142 -5.48 -16.30 11.05
N ALA A 143 -5.79 -17.39 11.71
CA ALA A 143 -4.86 -18.05 12.60
C ALA A 143 -3.70 -18.66 11.79
N GLY A 144 -2.60 -17.95 11.72
CA GLY A 144 -1.43 -18.27 10.91
C GLY A 144 -0.88 -17.01 10.23
N GLY A 145 0.25 -16.52 10.71
CA GLY A 145 0.81 -15.20 10.36
C GLY A 145 1.29 -15.03 8.92
N GLY A 146 1.32 -16.10 8.10
CA GLY A 146 1.87 -16.07 6.76
C GLY A 146 0.83 -16.11 5.63
N LYS A 147 -0.46 -16.31 5.96
CA LYS A 147 -1.54 -16.28 4.99
C LYS A 147 -2.01 -14.84 4.74
N ALA A 148 -2.41 -14.52 3.50
CA ALA A 148 -3.05 -13.24 3.21
C ALA A 148 -4.29 -13.03 4.08
N GLU A 149 -4.54 -11.79 4.46
CA GLU A 149 -5.66 -11.43 5.32
C GLU A 149 -6.95 -11.33 4.51
N GLN A 150 -8.08 -11.60 5.16
CA GLN A 150 -9.40 -11.36 4.58
C GLN A 150 -9.68 -9.85 4.57
N ILE A 151 -10.17 -9.35 3.44
CA ILE A 151 -10.37 -7.92 3.20
C ILE A 151 -11.87 -7.62 3.08
N PHE A 152 -12.32 -6.60 3.81
CA PHE A 152 -13.69 -6.09 3.74
C PHE A 152 -13.68 -4.62 3.39
N LEU A 153 -14.46 -4.21 2.40
CA LEU A 153 -14.58 -2.81 2.01
C LEU A 153 -16.05 -2.41 1.84
N ARG A 154 -16.55 -1.57 2.75
CA ARG A 154 -17.91 -0.98 2.68
C ARG A 154 -19.03 -2.00 2.49
N GLY A 155 -18.95 -3.13 3.17
CA GLY A 155 -19.93 -4.22 3.10
C GLY A 155 -19.68 -5.26 2.00
N PHE A 156 -18.65 -5.08 1.17
CA PHE A 156 -18.14 -6.16 0.33
C PHE A 156 -17.24 -7.05 1.17
N ASP A 157 -17.54 -8.33 1.19
CA ASP A 157 -16.60 -9.36 1.60
C ASP A 157 -15.77 -9.70 0.36
N ILE A 158 -14.51 -9.28 0.39
CA ILE A 158 -13.59 -9.41 -0.75
C ILE A 158 -12.80 -10.72 -0.64
N ASP A 159 -13.02 -11.44 0.49
CA ASP A 159 -12.21 -12.59 0.86
C ASP A 159 -10.73 -12.20 0.84
N HIS A 160 -9.90 -12.83 0.03
CA HIS A 160 -8.47 -12.51 -0.07
C HIS A 160 -8.13 -11.58 -1.26
N GLY A 161 -9.11 -11.01 -1.98
CA GLY A 161 -8.87 -9.84 -2.82
C GLY A 161 -8.98 -9.95 -4.33
N THR A 162 -10.16 -10.30 -4.90
CA THR A 162 -10.40 -10.02 -6.34
C THR A 162 -11.02 -8.64 -6.58
N ASP A 163 -12.00 -8.26 -5.77
CA ASP A 163 -12.84 -7.05 -5.98
C ASP A 163 -12.14 -5.72 -5.71
N ILE A 164 -10.98 -5.75 -5.10
CA ILE A 164 -10.15 -4.57 -4.84
C ILE A 164 -8.84 -4.69 -5.64
N THR A 165 -8.45 -3.62 -6.33
CA THR A 165 -7.13 -3.56 -6.96
C THR A 165 -6.11 -3.05 -5.97
N ILE A 166 -5.08 -3.83 -5.68
CA ILE A 166 -3.96 -3.41 -4.83
C ILE A 166 -2.68 -3.41 -5.66
N ASN A 167 -1.95 -2.30 -5.65
CA ASN A 167 -0.68 -2.17 -6.36
C ASN A 167 0.41 -1.62 -5.45
N VAL A 168 1.67 -1.94 -5.78
CA VAL A 168 2.88 -1.34 -5.19
C VAL A 168 3.71 -0.73 -6.33
N ASP A 169 3.80 0.60 -6.39
CA ASP A 169 4.45 1.33 -7.48
C ASP A 169 3.93 1.00 -8.90
N GLY A 170 2.72 0.47 -9.01
CA GLY A 170 2.10 -0.02 -10.26
C GLY A 170 2.28 -1.52 -10.50
N LEU A 171 3.04 -2.23 -9.66
CA LEU A 171 3.10 -3.69 -9.67
C LEU A 171 1.82 -4.27 -9.03
N PRO A 172 1.04 -5.11 -9.73
CA PRO A 172 -0.15 -5.72 -9.14
C PRO A 172 0.19 -6.68 -8.00
N VAL A 173 -0.53 -6.56 -6.90
CA VAL A 173 -0.47 -7.50 -5.77
C VAL A 173 -1.41 -8.67 -6.00
N ASN A 174 -2.61 -8.38 -6.50
CA ASN A 174 -3.68 -9.35 -6.68
C ASN A 174 -3.36 -10.42 -7.73
N MET A 175 -3.75 -11.63 -7.43
CA MET A 175 -3.90 -12.76 -8.35
C MET A 175 -5.39 -13.08 -8.49
N VAL A 176 -5.91 -13.19 -9.72
CA VAL A 176 -7.34 -13.37 -10.00
C VAL A 176 -7.78 -14.79 -9.65
N SER A 177 -7.08 -15.81 -10.17
CA SER A 177 -7.16 -17.18 -9.68
C SER A 177 -6.06 -17.42 -8.65
N HIS A 178 -6.24 -18.40 -7.78
CA HIS A 178 -5.22 -18.82 -6.83
C HIS A 178 -5.52 -20.22 -6.33
N ALA A 179 -4.50 -21.01 -5.97
CA ALA A 179 -4.68 -22.36 -5.45
C ALA A 179 -5.55 -22.40 -4.18
N HIS A 180 -5.60 -21.33 -3.41
CA HIS A 180 -6.46 -21.17 -2.24
C HIS A 180 -7.95 -21.05 -2.60
N GLY A 181 -8.31 -20.61 -3.80
CA GLY A 181 -9.69 -20.35 -4.25
C GLY A 181 -9.82 -19.09 -5.09
N GLN A 182 -10.73 -18.19 -4.73
CA GLN A 182 -11.03 -16.96 -5.48
C GLN A 182 -10.08 -15.86 -5.10
N GLY A 183 -9.10 -15.57 -5.96
CA GLY A 183 -8.21 -14.44 -5.81
C GLY A 183 -7.33 -14.44 -4.56
N TYR A 184 -6.24 -13.69 -4.62
CA TYR A 184 -5.34 -13.59 -3.48
C TYR A 184 -4.54 -12.29 -3.55
N ALA A 185 -4.38 -11.60 -2.43
CA ALA A 185 -3.63 -10.35 -2.34
C ALA A 185 -2.72 -10.38 -1.11
N ASP A 186 -1.52 -10.87 -1.27
CA ASP A 186 -0.52 -10.96 -0.22
C ASP A 186 0.43 -9.76 -0.26
N LEU A 187 0.47 -8.99 0.83
CA LEU A 187 1.34 -7.84 1.03
C LEU A 187 2.57 -8.13 1.90
N HIS A 188 2.82 -9.37 2.30
CA HIS A 188 3.95 -9.72 3.16
C HIS A 188 5.33 -9.39 2.54
N PHE A 189 5.40 -9.25 1.21
CA PHE A 189 6.62 -8.83 0.51
C PHE A 189 6.95 -7.35 0.63
N VAL A 190 6.06 -6.54 1.22
CA VAL A 190 6.24 -5.09 1.36
C VAL A 190 6.76 -4.77 2.75
N ILE A 191 7.90 -4.10 2.83
CA ILE A 191 8.44 -3.56 4.09
C ILE A 191 7.71 -2.23 4.41
N PRO A 192 6.95 -2.11 5.52
CA PRO A 192 6.13 -0.94 5.82
C PRO A 192 6.90 0.38 5.77
N GLU A 193 8.13 0.39 6.27
CA GLU A 193 8.97 1.58 6.34
C GLU A 193 9.44 2.10 4.97
N THR A 194 9.33 1.28 3.92
CA THR A 194 9.62 1.71 2.54
C THR A 194 8.49 2.55 1.93
N ILE A 195 7.27 2.50 2.49
CA ILE A 195 6.11 3.22 1.97
C ILE A 195 6.26 4.72 2.21
N ASP A 196 6.03 5.51 1.17
CA ASP A 196 5.97 6.97 1.21
C ASP A 196 4.54 7.48 1.40
N ASN A 197 3.63 6.94 0.61
CA ASN A 197 2.20 7.27 0.68
C ASN A 197 1.35 6.14 0.11
N VAL A 198 0.05 6.21 0.42
CA VAL A 198 -0.97 5.29 -0.11
C VAL A 198 -2.10 6.13 -0.69
N ASP A 199 -2.36 5.95 -1.97
CA ASP A 199 -3.53 6.50 -2.66
C ASP A 199 -4.61 5.43 -2.72
N PHE A 200 -5.87 5.80 -2.50
CA PHE A 200 -6.98 4.87 -2.50
C PHE A 200 -8.26 5.47 -3.04
N GLY A 201 -9.08 4.64 -3.61
CA GLY A 201 -10.39 5.02 -4.09
C GLY A 201 -11.42 3.93 -3.87
N LYS A 202 -12.68 4.32 -3.80
CA LYS A 202 -13.81 3.43 -3.51
C LYS A 202 -14.77 3.41 -4.69
N GLY A 203 -15.22 2.20 -5.05
CA GLY A 203 -16.13 1.98 -6.16
C GLY A 203 -15.45 1.88 -7.53
N LEU A 204 -16.25 1.78 -8.57
CA LEU A 204 -15.87 1.43 -9.94
C LEU A 204 -15.56 2.65 -10.82
N TYR A 205 -15.41 3.84 -10.25
CA TYR A 205 -15.49 5.11 -10.98
C TYR A 205 -14.21 5.48 -11.74
N TYR A 206 -13.15 4.72 -11.59
CA TYR A 206 -11.81 5.00 -12.09
C TYR A 206 -11.60 4.33 -13.45
N GLN A 207 -11.20 5.12 -14.43
CA GLN A 207 -11.07 4.64 -15.83
C GLN A 207 -9.87 3.71 -16.05
N ASP A 208 -8.81 3.92 -15.29
CA ASP A 208 -7.57 3.15 -15.33
C ASP A 208 -7.65 1.84 -14.53
N LYS A 209 -8.70 1.66 -13.70
CA LYS A 209 -8.90 0.47 -12.89
C LYS A 209 -9.86 -0.49 -13.59
N GLY A 210 -9.41 -1.74 -13.75
CA GLY A 210 -10.14 -2.85 -14.35
C GLY A 210 -9.70 -4.18 -13.76
N ASN A 211 -9.84 -5.27 -14.49
CA ASN A 211 -9.41 -6.60 -14.07
C ASN A 211 -10.05 -7.02 -12.72
N PHE A 212 -11.38 -7.19 -12.71
CA PHE A 212 -12.21 -7.55 -11.54
C PHE A 212 -12.32 -6.49 -10.43
N ASN A 213 -11.84 -5.26 -10.64
CA ASN A 213 -12.01 -4.20 -9.67
C ASN A 213 -13.47 -3.75 -9.56
N THR A 214 -14.16 -4.11 -8.48
CA THR A 214 -15.56 -3.77 -8.21
C THR A 214 -15.74 -2.93 -6.94
N ALA A 215 -14.90 -3.10 -5.92
CA ALA A 215 -15.03 -2.42 -4.64
C ALA A 215 -14.19 -1.13 -4.55
N GLY A 216 -13.03 -1.09 -5.22
CA GLY A 216 -12.12 0.06 -5.17
C GLY A 216 -10.65 -0.31 -5.37
N TYR A 217 -9.75 0.62 -5.07
CA TYR A 217 -8.32 0.38 -5.22
C TYR A 217 -7.50 0.95 -4.04
N VAL A 218 -6.31 0.38 -3.86
CA VAL A 218 -5.26 0.88 -2.96
C VAL A 218 -3.92 0.81 -3.69
N ASP A 219 -3.29 1.95 -3.93
CA ASP A 219 -2.00 2.08 -4.59
C ASP A 219 -0.93 2.52 -3.58
N PHE A 220 -0.04 1.61 -3.21
CA PHE A 220 1.12 1.91 -2.39
C PHE A 220 2.22 2.56 -3.23
N LYS A 221 2.81 3.63 -2.72
CA LYS A 221 3.99 4.26 -3.31
C LYS A 221 5.17 4.10 -2.37
N THR A 222 6.26 3.52 -2.85
CA THR A 222 7.48 3.40 -2.07
C THR A 222 8.36 4.64 -2.23
N LYS A 223 9.18 4.91 -1.22
CA LYS A 223 10.11 6.04 -1.20
C LYS A 223 11.03 6.02 -2.41
N GLU A 224 11.25 7.18 -3.03
CA GLU A 224 12.19 7.32 -4.12
C GLU A 224 13.64 7.48 -3.63
N ASN A 225 13.80 7.95 -2.40
CA ASN A 225 15.09 8.08 -1.73
C ASN A 225 14.94 7.92 -0.22
N LEU A 226 16.03 7.64 0.46
CA LEU A 226 16.13 7.66 1.91
C LEU A 226 16.91 8.90 2.34
N LYS A 227 16.36 9.70 3.25
CA LYS A 227 17.10 10.83 3.84
C LYS A 227 18.28 10.34 4.69
N ASN A 228 18.06 9.24 5.43
CA ASN A 228 19.06 8.63 6.30
C ASN A 228 19.00 7.11 6.16
N SER A 229 20.12 6.44 6.34
CA SER A 229 20.14 5.01 6.59
C SER A 229 19.58 4.73 7.98
N THR A 230 18.87 3.61 8.13
CA THR A 230 18.16 3.25 9.36
C THR A 230 18.41 1.78 9.68
N VAL A 231 18.67 1.50 10.94
CA VAL A 231 18.61 0.13 11.49
C VAL A 231 17.58 0.16 12.61
N LYS A 232 16.66 -0.79 12.62
CA LYS A 232 15.59 -0.92 13.60
C LYS A 232 15.61 -2.34 14.16
N VAL A 233 15.57 -2.46 15.47
CA VAL A 233 15.46 -3.74 16.18
C VAL A 233 14.22 -3.68 17.03
N GLU A 234 13.38 -4.70 16.94
CA GLU A 234 12.15 -4.82 17.72
C GLU A 234 12.13 -6.18 18.40
N ALA A 235 11.66 -6.21 19.64
CA ALA A 235 11.40 -7.41 20.39
C ALA A 235 10.03 -7.30 21.05
N GLY A 236 9.29 -8.39 21.12
CA GLY A 236 7.92 -8.40 21.61
C GLY A 236 7.54 -9.70 22.31
N GLN A 237 6.27 -9.83 22.64
CA GLN A 237 5.70 -11.06 23.17
C GLN A 237 5.76 -12.19 22.13
N PHE A 238 5.59 -13.42 22.54
CA PHE A 238 5.55 -14.62 21.70
C PHE A 238 6.82 -14.81 20.87
N ASP A 239 7.97 -14.61 21.52
CA ASP A 239 9.31 -14.70 20.92
C ASP A 239 9.47 -13.88 19.64
N THR A 240 8.73 -12.77 19.58
CA THR A 240 8.78 -11.86 18.43
C THR A 240 10.10 -11.10 18.42
N PHE A 241 10.80 -11.21 17.29
CA PHE A 241 12.01 -10.44 17.00
C PHE A 241 11.98 -9.95 15.55
N ARG A 242 12.25 -8.67 15.33
CA ARG A 242 12.35 -8.07 14.02
C ARG A 242 13.62 -7.23 13.89
N LEU A 243 14.34 -7.45 12.81
CA LEU A 243 15.50 -6.66 12.40
C LEU A 243 15.22 -6.03 11.02
N LEU A 244 15.31 -4.72 10.93
CA LEU A 244 15.18 -3.96 9.69
C LEU A 244 16.46 -3.15 9.45
N GLY A 245 16.99 -3.24 8.24
CA GLY A 245 18.06 -2.37 7.73
C GLY A 245 17.60 -1.66 6.47
N MET A 246 17.75 -0.34 6.41
CA MET A 246 17.52 0.47 5.21
C MET A 246 18.74 1.35 4.97
N PHE A 247 19.38 1.21 3.82
CA PHE A 247 20.65 1.86 3.52
C PHE A 247 20.57 2.64 2.22
N ASN A 248 20.94 3.93 2.31
CA ASN A 248 21.10 4.79 1.14
C ASN A 248 22.42 4.42 0.43
N LEU A 249 22.33 3.97 -0.82
CA LEU A 249 23.48 3.55 -1.63
C LEU A 249 23.97 4.64 -2.57
N LEU A 250 23.04 5.48 -3.06
CA LEU A 250 23.33 6.55 -4.00
C LEU A 250 22.37 7.72 -3.75
N GLN A 251 22.92 8.93 -3.65
CA GLN A 251 22.16 10.18 -3.63
C GLN A 251 23.00 11.27 -4.29
N LYS A 252 22.91 11.36 -5.61
CA LYS A 252 23.72 12.31 -6.37
C LYS A 252 23.06 12.70 -7.70
N ASN A 253 23.01 13.99 -8.01
CA ASN A 253 22.60 14.52 -9.31
C ASN A 253 21.24 14.00 -9.81
N LYS A 254 20.21 14.01 -8.96
CA LYS A 254 18.87 13.47 -9.27
C LYS A 254 18.82 11.93 -9.46
N HIS A 255 19.87 11.22 -9.06
CA HIS A 255 19.93 9.77 -9.01
C HIS A 255 19.96 9.30 -7.56
N ASN A 256 19.08 8.39 -7.22
CA ASN A 256 18.95 7.82 -5.89
C ASN A 256 18.89 6.31 -6.00
N ALA A 257 19.50 5.63 -5.05
CA ALA A 257 19.33 4.19 -4.88
C ALA A 257 19.39 3.82 -3.42
N TYR A 258 18.57 2.88 -3.01
CA TYR A 258 18.61 2.32 -1.66
C TYR A 258 18.27 0.84 -1.67
N ILE A 259 18.67 0.18 -0.60
CA ILE A 259 18.29 -1.19 -0.26
C ILE A 259 17.61 -1.21 1.09
N ALA A 260 16.63 -2.08 1.25
CA ALA A 260 16.00 -2.41 2.53
C ALA A 260 15.98 -3.92 2.70
N SER A 261 16.20 -4.40 3.93
CA SER A 261 16.05 -5.81 4.27
C SER A 261 15.40 -5.95 5.64
N GLU A 262 14.49 -6.88 5.75
CA GLU A 262 13.75 -7.20 6.96
C GLU A 262 13.87 -8.69 7.26
N PHE A 263 14.08 -9.00 8.54
CA PHE A 263 13.95 -10.35 9.09
C PHE A 263 12.98 -10.28 10.26
N LEU A 264 12.00 -11.18 10.30
CA LEU A 264 10.97 -11.27 11.35
C LEU A 264 10.76 -12.72 11.74
N ILE A 265 10.73 -12.99 13.06
CA ILE A 265 10.29 -14.26 13.62
C ILE A 265 9.25 -14.00 14.72
N THR A 266 8.31 -14.93 14.90
CA THR A 266 7.36 -14.91 16.03
C THR A 266 6.66 -16.27 16.15
N ASP A 267 6.36 -16.67 17.38
CA ASP A 267 5.59 -17.89 17.67
C ASP A 267 4.08 -17.62 17.71
N GLY A 268 3.68 -16.33 17.76
CA GLY A 268 2.27 -15.96 17.85
C GLY A 268 1.62 -16.32 19.19
N PRO A 269 0.33 -15.97 19.38
CA PRO A 269 -0.36 -16.11 20.66
C PRO A 269 -0.99 -17.49 20.90
N PHE A 270 -0.79 -18.45 20.01
CA PHE A 270 -1.45 -19.77 20.07
C PHE A 270 -0.63 -20.78 20.87
N GLU A 271 -1.29 -21.82 21.41
CA GLU A 271 -0.63 -22.91 22.13
C GLU A 271 0.27 -23.74 21.23
N SER A 272 -0.18 -23.99 19.97
CA SER A 272 0.68 -24.50 18.91
C SER A 272 1.43 -23.34 18.29
N PRO A 273 2.76 -23.24 18.50
CA PRO A 273 3.53 -22.10 18.04
C PRO A 273 3.48 -21.97 16.52
N GLN A 274 3.35 -20.76 16.04
CA GLN A 274 3.28 -20.48 14.59
C GLN A 274 4.64 -20.61 13.91
N ASN A 275 5.74 -20.61 14.64
CA ASN A 275 7.10 -20.68 14.09
C ASN A 275 7.28 -19.79 12.86
N PHE A 276 6.58 -18.66 12.86
CA PHE A 276 6.56 -17.75 11.71
C PHE A 276 7.94 -17.14 11.52
N ASN A 277 8.42 -17.22 10.31
CA ASN A 277 9.62 -16.51 9.89
C ASN A 277 9.42 -15.88 8.52
N ARG A 278 10.01 -14.71 8.33
CA ARG A 278 9.94 -13.94 7.09
C ARG A 278 11.25 -13.22 6.84
N ILE A 279 11.72 -13.28 5.60
CA ILE A 279 12.77 -12.44 5.10
C ILE A 279 12.28 -11.62 3.91
N ASN A 280 12.60 -10.34 3.91
CA ASN A 280 12.34 -9.41 2.81
C ASN A 280 13.64 -8.75 2.38
N VAL A 281 13.87 -8.67 1.08
CA VAL A 281 14.93 -7.85 0.47
C VAL A 281 14.30 -6.98 -0.61
N PHE A 282 14.59 -5.70 -0.59
CA PHE A 282 14.04 -4.71 -1.51
C PHE A 282 15.14 -3.75 -1.96
N GLY A 283 15.22 -3.48 -3.24
CA GLY A 283 16.11 -2.49 -3.82
C GLY A 283 15.36 -1.58 -4.78
N LYS A 284 15.62 -0.28 -4.72
CA LYS A 284 15.04 0.70 -5.63
C LYS A 284 16.09 1.69 -6.11
N TYR A 285 16.09 1.92 -7.43
CA TYR A 285 16.81 2.99 -8.10
C TYR A 285 15.80 3.95 -8.72
N THR A 286 16.03 5.24 -8.55
CA THR A 286 15.27 6.33 -9.17
C THR A 286 16.25 7.31 -9.79
N GLY A 287 16.09 7.63 -11.06
CA GLY A 287 16.98 8.55 -11.75
C GLY A 287 16.30 9.34 -12.85
N ASN A 288 16.67 10.62 -12.97
CA ASN A 288 16.32 11.44 -14.14
C ASN A 288 17.39 11.23 -15.21
N ILE A 289 17.04 10.54 -16.30
CA ILE A 289 17.94 10.30 -17.43
C ILE A 289 18.16 11.61 -18.19
N SER A 290 17.13 12.45 -18.26
CA SER A 290 17.15 13.80 -18.82
C SER A 290 16.25 14.72 -18.00
N ASP A 291 16.04 15.95 -18.43
CA ASP A 291 15.07 16.87 -17.80
C ASP A 291 13.61 16.45 -18.07
N THR A 292 13.40 15.58 -19.06
CA THR A 292 12.07 15.08 -19.49
C THR A 292 11.84 13.62 -19.15
N ASP A 293 12.89 12.86 -18.83
CA ASP A 293 12.82 11.41 -18.72
C ASP A 293 13.24 10.95 -17.32
N LYS A 294 12.38 10.19 -16.66
CA LYS A 294 12.61 9.58 -15.35
C LYS A 294 12.45 8.08 -15.44
N ILE A 295 13.33 7.34 -14.77
CA ILE A 295 13.24 5.89 -14.63
C ILE A 295 13.24 5.50 -13.16
N ASN A 296 12.40 4.52 -12.81
CA ASN A 296 12.42 3.81 -11.54
C ASN A 296 12.61 2.32 -11.82
N ILE A 297 13.56 1.71 -11.14
CA ILE A 297 13.80 0.26 -11.22
C ILE A 297 13.66 -0.28 -9.79
N THR A 298 12.82 -1.27 -9.62
CA THR A 298 12.58 -1.93 -8.34
C THR A 298 12.80 -3.44 -8.50
N ALA A 299 13.52 -4.03 -7.55
CA ALA A 299 13.65 -5.47 -7.41
C ALA A 299 13.41 -5.85 -5.96
N SER A 300 12.66 -6.91 -5.71
CA SER A 300 12.44 -7.42 -4.36
C SER A 300 12.29 -8.93 -4.35
N HIS A 301 12.65 -9.51 -3.21
CA HIS A 301 12.44 -10.92 -2.92
C HIS A 301 11.90 -11.07 -1.50
N PHE A 302 10.97 -11.97 -1.33
CA PHE A 302 10.31 -12.30 -0.09
C PHE A 302 10.19 -13.81 0.03
N ASP A 303 10.44 -14.31 1.22
CA ASP A 303 10.22 -15.71 1.60
C ASP A 303 9.67 -15.77 3.01
N SER A 304 8.68 -16.62 3.26
CA SER A 304 8.15 -16.88 4.59
C SER A 304 7.65 -18.32 4.74
N LYS A 305 7.71 -18.78 5.99
CA LYS A 305 7.19 -20.07 6.43
C LYS A 305 6.49 -19.91 7.76
N TRP A 306 5.42 -20.71 7.96
CA TRP A 306 4.65 -20.67 9.20
C TRP A 306 3.92 -21.99 9.47
N ASP A 307 3.61 -22.21 10.74
CA ASP A 307 2.62 -23.14 11.19
C ASP A 307 1.34 -22.41 11.61
N ALA A 308 0.21 -23.09 11.64
CA ALA A 308 -1.08 -22.52 11.99
C ALA A 308 -1.87 -23.45 12.91
N SER A 309 -2.68 -22.84 13.77
CA SER A 309 -3.65 -23.57 14.58
C SER A 309 -4.99 -23.80 13.86
N GLY A 310 -5.15 -23.19 12.69
CA GLY A 310 -6.38 -23.24 11.91
C GLY A 310 -7.57 -22.53 12.56
N GLN A 311 -8.75 -22.74 11.98
CA GLN A 311 -10.02 -22.32 12.56
C GLN A 311 -10.51 -23.43 13.50
N ILE A 312 -11.02 -23.09 14.68
CA ILE A 312 -11.50 -24.05 15.67
C ILE A 312 -13.01 -23.96 15.87
N PRO A 313 -13.74 -25.08 15.99
CA PRO A 313 -15.16 -25.04 16.23
C PRO A 313 -15.48 -24.63 17.68
N GLN A 314 -16.42 -23.69 17.85
CA GLN A 314 -16.85 -23.22 19.17
C GLN A 314 -17.23 -24.36 20.11
N ARG A 315 -17.87 -25.42 19.61
CA ARG A 315 -18.24 -26.59 20.41
C ARG A 315 -17.07 -27.33 21.07
N ALA A 316 -15.88 -27.31 20.43
CA ALA A 316 -14.68 -27.91 21.01
C ALA A 316 -14.15 -27.09 22.19
N VAL A 317 -14.24 -25.76 22.10
CA VAL A 317 -13.90 -24.84 23.20
C VAL A 317 -14.92 -24.99 24.35
N ASP A 318 -16.22 -24.97 24.04
CA ASP A 318 -17.29 -25.07 25.03
C ASP A 318 -17.25 -26.39 25.81
N SER A 319 -16.87 -27.48 25.15
CA SER A 319 -16.68 -28.80 25.77
C SER A 319 -15.32 -28.96 26.47
N SER A 320 -14.48 -27.94 26.47
CA SER A 320 -13.12 -28.00 27.01
C SER A 320 -12.21 -29.06 26.40
N LEU A 321 -12.50 -29.44 25.15
CA LEU A 321 -11.64 -30.34 24.38
C LEU A 321 -10.32 -29.67 24.01
N ILE A 322 -10.40 -28.39 23.67
CA ILE A 322 -9.26 -27.48 23.40
C ILE A 322 -9.51 -26.14 24.09
N SER A 323 -8.44 -25.38 24.33
CA SER A 323 -8.57 -24.00 24.74
C SER A 323 -8.98 -23.12 23.54
N ARG A 324 -9.34 -21.86 23.81
CA ARG A 324 -9.61 -20.87 22.74
C ARG A 324 -8.39 -20.58 21.86
N PHE A 325 -7.18 -20.83 22.34
CA PHE A 325 -5.91 -20.65 21.64
C PHE A 325 -5.28 -21.98 21.21
N GLY A 326 -5.98 -23.10 21.42
CA GLY A 326 -5.54 -24.42 21.02
C GLY A 326 -5.76 -24.71 19.54
N ALA A 327 -5.34 -25.88 19.10
CA ALA A 327 -5.59 -26.43 17.76
C ALA A 327 -6.25 -27.79 17.84
N ILE A 328 -6.98 -28.18 16.79
CA ILE A 328 -7.41 -29.58 16.59
C ILE A 328 -6.40 -30.30 15.69
N ASP A 329 -5.98 -29.62 14.61
CA ASP A 329 -4.91 -30.06 13.73
C ASP A 329 -3.75 -29.06 13.85
N ASP A 330 -2.66 -29.45 14.49
CA ASP A 330 -1.45 -28.63 14.67
C ASP A 330 -0.45 -28.81 13.52
N THR A 331 -0.84 -29.54 12.48
CA THR A 331 -0.05 -29.71 11.26
C THR A 331 -0.47 -28.76 10.15
N GLU A 332 -1.38 -27.81 10.39
CA GLU A 332 -1.71 -26.75 9.44
C GLU A 332 -0.57 -25.72 9.32
N GLY A 333 -0.49 -25.04 8.19
CA GLY A 333 0.51 -23.99 7.91
C GLY A 333 0.97 -24.01 6.46
N GLY A 334 2.08 -23.35 6.16
CA GLY A 334 2.54 -23.25 4.78
C GLY A 334 3.82 -22.46 4.61
N ASN A 335 4.12 -22.20 3.36
CA ASN A 335 5.21 -21.34 2.94
C ASN A 335 4.80 -20.54 1.70
N THR A 336 5.40 -19.37 1.53
CA THR A 336 5.20 -18.55 0.34
C THR A 336 6.46 -17.77 0.02
N SER A 337 6.74 -17.62 -1.26
CA SER A 337 7.80 -16.75 -1.73
C SER A 337 7.36 -15.91 -2.92
N ARG A 338 7.95 -14.72 -3.08
CA ARG A 338 7.68 -13.84 -4.21
C ARG A 338 8.92 -13.06 -4.59
N THR A 339 9.25 -13.09 -5.89
CA THR A 339 10.30 -12.24 -6.47
C THR A 339 9.65 -11.29 -7.46
N ASN A 340 9.97 -10.00 -7.35
CA ASN A 340 9.42 -8.97 -8.21
C ASN A 340 10.54 -8.21 -8.92
N PHE A 341 10.28 -7.85 -10.17
CA PHE A 341 11.07 -6.92 -10.95
C PHE A 341 10.14 -5.94 -11.66
N LEU A 342 10.38 -4.64 -11.50
CA LEU A 342 9.54 -3.58 -12.05
C LEU A 342 10.41 -2.46 -12.61
N ILE A 343 10.07 -2.01 -13.82
CA ILE A 343 10.62 -0.80 -14.43
C ILE A 343 9.47 0.14 -14.73
N ASN A 344 9.53 1.36 -14.21
CA ASN A 344 8.66 2.46 -14.58
C ASN A 344 9.49 3.52 -15.33
N TYR A 345 9.01 3.93 -16.49
CA TYR A 345 9.61 4.98 -17.30
C TYR A 345 8.58 6.07 -17.60
N ASP A 346 8.85 7.26 -17.09
CA ASP A 346 8.02 8.44 -17.24
C ASP A 346 8.69 9.43 -18.19
N LYS A 347 7.98 9.85 -19.24
CA LYS A 347 8.44 10.82 -20.24
C LYS A 347 7.52 12.02 -20.29
N LYS A 348 8.08 13.21 -20.12
CA LYS A 348 7.42 14.45 -20.52
C LYS A 348 7.64 14.66 -22.02
N ILE A 349 6.57 14.64 -22.81
CA ILE A 349 6.64 14.88 -24.25
C ILE A 349 6.75 16.37 -24.51
N ASP A 350 5.93 17.15 -23.81
CA ASP A 350 5.95 18.61 -23.79
C ASP A 350 5.46 19.16 -22.43
N THR A 351 5.12 20.45 -22.36
CA THR A 351 4.61 21.09 -21.13
C THR A 351 3.27 20.55 -20.67
N ASN A 352 2.47 19.99 -21.59
CA ASN A 352 1.08 19.61 -21.38
C ASN A 352 0.86 18.09 -21.52
N SER A 353 1.84 17.35 -22.04
CA SER A 353 1.68 15.93 -22.31
C SER A 353 2.79 15.07 -21.72
N SER A 354 2.41 13.88 -21.26
CA SER A 354 3.31 12.89 -20.68
C SER A 354 2.88 11.47 -21.02
N LEU A 355 3.85 10.58 -21.01
CA LEU A 355 3.69 9.15 -21.20
C LEU A 355 4.32 8.44 -19.99
N LYS A 356 3.59 7.48 -19.43
CA LYS A 356 4.07 6.58 -18.38
C LYS A 356 4.04 5.16 -18.89
N ASN A 357 5.11 4.45 -18.69
CA ASN A 357 5.24 3.06 -19.08
C ASN A 357 5.70 2.24 -17.90
N SER A 358 5.10 1.07 -17.72
CA SER A 358 5.47 0.09 -16.71
C SER A 358 5.67 -1.27 -17.36
N VAL A 359 6.72 -1.96 -16.96
CA VAL A 359 6.96 -3.37 -17.30
C VAL A 359 7.30 -4.09 -16.02
N TYR A 360 6.66 -5.21 -15.77
CA TYR A 360 6.91 -6.01 -14.58
C TYR A 360 6.95 -7.51 -14.88
N LEU A 361 7.74 -8.19 -14.07
CA LEU A 361 7.82 -9.64 -14.00
C LEU A 361 7.82 -10.03 -12.54
N ASN A 362 6.99 -10.99 -12.14
CA ASN A 362 7.12 -11.60 -10.84
C ASN A 362 6.97 -13.13 -10.91
N THR A 363 7.63 -13.80 -9.96
CA THR A 363 7.42 -15.21 -9.67
C THR A 363 6.86 -15.35 -8.27
N TYR A 364 5.99 -16.32 -8.08
CA TYR A 364 5.29 -16.56 -6.84
C TYR A 364 5.13 -18.06 -6.63
N ASP A 365 5.53 -18.52 -5.44
CA ASP A 365 5.36 -19.89 -5.00
C ASP A 365 4.53 -19.88 -3.73
N PHE A 366 3.58 -20.82 -3.64
CA PHE A 366 2.68 -20.94 -2.52
C PHE A 366 2.40 -22.40 -2.22
N GLU A 367 2.43 -22.77 -0.94
CA GLU A 367 1.99 -24.04 -0.44
C GLU A 367 1.30 -23.83 0.92
N LEU A 368 0.09 -24.34 1.05
CA LEU A 368 -0.73 -24.21 2.25
C LEU A 368 -1.36 -25.56 2.58
N TYR A 369 -1.31 -25.92 3.84
CA TYR A 369 -2.05 -27.02 4.43
C TYR A 369 -3.11 -26.47 5.37
N SER A 370 -4.38 -26.84 5.15
CA SER A 370 -5.53 -26.39 5.93
C SER A 370 -6.46 -27.56 6.23
N ASN A 371 -7.16 -27.46 7.35
CA ASN A 371 -8.14 -28.48 7.74
C ASN A 371 -9.39 -27.78 8.26
N PHE A 372 -10.46 -27.75 7.46
CA PHE A 372 -11.68 -27.01 7.78
C PHE A 372 -12.76 -27.88 8.43
N THR A 373 -12.76 -29.18 8.15
CA THR A 373 -13.80 -30.15 8.56
C THR A 373 -13.26 -31.18 9.52
N TYR A 374 -11.95 -31.29 9.67
CA TYR A 374 -11.16 -32.16 10.54
C TYR A 374 -11.30 -33.64 10.22
N PHE A 375 -12.38 -34.29 10.62
CA PHE A 375 -12.67 -35.73 10.46
C PHE A 375 -14.11 -35.98 10.00
N LEU A 376 -14.71 -34.98 9.29
CA LEU A 376 -16.09 -35.09 8.83
C LEU A 376 -16.23 -36.05 7.62
N ASP A 377 -15.33 -35.86 6.64
CA ASP A 377 -15.36 -36.61 5.37
C ASP A 377 -14.48 -37.86 5.45
N ASP A 378 -13.31 -37.80 6.05
CA ASP A 378 -12.44 -38.94 6.36
C ASP A 378 -12.24 -39.10 7.87
N PRO A 379 -13.05 -39.95 8.55
CA PRO A 379 -12.94 -40.19 9.99
C PRO A 379 -11.64 -40.88 10.43
N VAL A 380 -10.84 -41.41 9.52
CA VAL A 380 -9.61 -42.16 9.81
C VAL A 380 -8.36 -41.29 9.66
N ASN A 381 -8.22 -40.63 8.51
CA ASN A 381 -7.01 -39.88 8.17
C ASN A 381 -7.16 -38.37 8.42
N GLY A 382 -8.42 -37.91 8.60
CA GLY A 382 -8.73 -36.47 8.69
C GLY A 382 -8.87 -35.82 7.30
N ASP A 383 -9.36 -34.57 7.29
CA ASP A 383 -9.76 -33.88 6.07
C ASP A 383 -8.73 -32.79 5.67
N GLN A 384 -7.46 -32.96 6.03
CA GLN A 384 -6.43 -31.99 5.69
C GLN A 384 -6.25 -31.89 4.18
N ILE A 385 -6.25 -30.67 3.66
CA ILE A 385 -5.99 -30.38 2.26
C ILE A 385 -4.66 -29.65 2.07
N LYS A 386 -4.03 -29.90 0.93
CA LYS A 386 -2.88 -29.16 0.40
C LYS A 386 -3.33 -28.33 -0.78
N GLN A 387 -2.94 -27.07 -0.77
CA GLN A 387 -3.13 -26.11 -1.86
C GLN A 387 -1.75 -25.59 -2.28
N LYS A 388 -1.43 -25.71 -3.56
CA LYS A 388 -0.10 -25.33 -4.07
C LYS A 388 -0.19 -24.70 -5.43
N GLU A 389 0.65 -23.69 -5.69
CA GLU A 389 0.87 -23.16 -7.02
C GLU A 389 2.30 -22.63 -7.19
N ASN A 390 2.74 -22.61 -8.43
CA ASN A 390 3.95 -21.97 -8.92
C ASN A 390 3.56 -21.05 -10.07
N ARG A 391 3.66 -19.73 -9.87
CA ARG A 391 3.12 -18.72 -10.79
C ARG A 391 4.21 -17.78 -11.30
N THR A 392 4.14 -17.47 -12.59
CA THR A 392 4.87 -16.37 -13.21
C THR A 392 3.88 -15.37 -13.77
N ILE A 393 4.04 -14.09 -13.44
CA ILE A 393 3.22 -12.99 -13.92
C ILE A 393 4.09 -12.01 -14.69
N PHE A 394 3.68 -11.72 -15.92
CA PHE A 394 4.29 -10.68 -16.76
C PHE A 394 3.24 -9.65 -17.12
N GLY A 395 3.64 -8.37 -17.15
CA GLY A 395 2.75 -7.34 -17.66
C GLY A 395 3.45 -6.09 -18.14
N VAL A 396 2.71 -5.37 -18.97
CA VAL A 396 3.09 -4.05 -19.50
C VAL A 396 1.89 -3.12 -19.45
N GLN A 397 2.16 -1.86 -19.17
CA GLN A 397 1.15 -0.80 -19.15
C GLN A 397 1.75 0.47 -19.74
N SER A 398 0.95 1.21 -20.51
CA SER A 398 1.33 2.51 -21.06
C SER A 398 0.16 3.46 -20.96
N ASP A 399 0.36 4.62 -20.31
CA ASP A 399 -0.64 5.63 -20.03
C ASP A 399 -0.19 6.98 -20.60
N TYR A 400 -0.99 7.56 -21.44
CA TYR A 400 -0.80 8.90 -22.00
C TYR A 400 -1.74 9.89 -21.32
N LEU A 401 -1.19 11.03 -20.93
CA LEU A 401 -1.92 12.16 -20.37
C LEU A 401 -1.64 13.42 -21.17
N GLN A 402 -2.68 14.18 -21.48
CA GLN A 402 -2.58 15.53 -22.02
C GLN A 402 -3.49 16.49 -21.29
N THR A 403 -2.94 17.61 -20.80
CA THR A 403 -3.69 18.70 -20.19
C THR A 403 -4.04 19.76 -21.25
N PHE A 404 -5.16 20.44 -21.04
CA PHE A 404 -5.57 21.58 -21.83
C PHE A 404 -6.19 22.64 -20.93
N SER A 405 -6.03 23.91 -21.31
CA SER A 405 -6.64 25.04 -20.58
C SER A 405 -6.88 26.21 -21.54
N ASN A 406 -8.04 26.83 -21.41
CA ASN A 406 -8.39 28.11 -22.03
C ASN A 406 -9.26 28.93 -21.08
N ASP A 407 -9.71 30.12 -21.49
CA ASP A 407 -10.48 31.04 -20.65
C ASP A 407 -11.82 30.49 -20.12
N ILE A 408 -12.36 29.43 -20.73
CA ILE A 408 -13.70 28.88 -20.43
C ILE A 408 -13.59 27.58 -19.65
N LEU A 409 -12.65 26.72 -20.03
CA LEU A 409 -12.51 25.38 -19.49
C LEU A 409 -11.04 24.97 -19.35
N ASP A 410 -10.78 24.13 -18.38
CA ASP A 410 -9.52 23.41 -18.21
C ASP A 410 -9.79 21.92 -18.01
N GLY A 411 -8.77 21.11 -18.21
CA GLY A 411 -8.92 19.69 -18.01
C GLY A 411 -7.75 18.87 -18.55
N ASN A 412 -8.03 17.59 -18.69
CA ASN A 412 -7.11 16.66 -19.32
C ASN A 412 -7.89 15.56 -20.04
N TRP A 413 -7.24 14.90 -20.96
CA TRP A 413 -7.67 13.60 -21.46
C TRP A 413 -6.55 12.57 -21.27
N GLN A 414 -6.95 11.32 -21.13
CA GLN A 414 -6.07 10.21 -20.87
C GLN A 414 -6.48 9.02 -21.71
N ALA A 415 -5.49 8.26 -22.14
CA ALA A 415 -5.69 6.97 -22.75
C ALA A 415 -4.61 6.02 -22.24
N GLY A 416 -4.97 4.78 -21.99
CA GLY A 416 -4.03 3.77 -21.56
C GLY A 416 -4.33 2.41 -22.13
N ILE A 417 -3.28 1.58 -22.22
CA ILE A 417 -3.34 0.18 -22.61
C ILE A 417 -2.56 -0.66 -21.61
N SER A 418 -3.01 -1.88 -21.38
CA SER A 418 -2.34 -2.84 -20.50
C SER A 418 -2.45 -4.26 -21.03
N LEU A 419 -1.42 -5.03 -20.76
CA LEU A 419 -1.39 -6.48 -20.96
C LEU A 419 -0.90 -7.11 -19.66
N ARG A 420 -1.58 -8.13 -19.19
CA ARG A 420 -1.13 -9.01 -18.11
C ARG A 420 -1.32 -10.45 -18.52
N ASN A 421 -0.31 -11.28 -18.26
CA ASN A 421 -0.38 -12.72 -18.41
C ASN A 421 0.13 -13.39 -17.15
N ASP A 422 -0.68 -14.30 -16.60
CA ASP A 422 -0.38 -15.12 -15.44
C ASP A 422 -0.29 -16.59 -15.90
N GLN A 423 0.80 -17.25 -15.59
CA GLN A 423 1.02 -18.66 -15.84
C GLN A 423 1.24 -19.37 -14.51
N SER A 424 0.27 -20.15 -14.05
CA SER A 424 0.39 -21.01 -12.88
C SER A 424 0.59 -22.45 -13.33
N LYS A 425 1.67 -23.07 -12.86
CA LYS A 425 2.02 -24.45 -13.16
C LYS A 425 1.83 -25.31 -11.94
N ASP A 426 1.49 -26.58 -12.18
CA ASP A 426 1.29 -27.58 -11.13
C ASP A 426 0.39 -27.05 -10.01
N ASN A 427 -0.70 -26.37 -10.41
CA ASN A 427 -1.71 -25.91 -9.47
C ASN A 427 -2.41 -27.11 -8.88
N GLU A 428 -2.35 -27.28 -7.57
CA GLU A 428 -2.73 -28.52 -6.88
C GLU A 428 -3.71 -28.23 -5.74
N LEU A 429 -4.78 -29.04 -5.69
CA LEU A 429 -5.59 -29.29 -4.52
C LEU A 429 -5.58 -30.78 -4.25
N SER A 430 -5.10 -31.18 -3.07
CA SER A 430 -4.98 -32.60 -2.69
C SER A 430 -5.48 -32.81 -1.27
N HIS A 431 -6.03 -34.00 -1.01
CA HIS A 431 -6.25 -34.53 0.33
C HIS A 431 -4.95 -35.11 0.87
N THR A 432 -4.56 -34.74 2.09
CA THR A 432 -3.25 -35.09 2.66
C THR A 432 -3.33 -35.53 4.10
N LEU A 433 -2.32 -36.26 4.55
CA LEU A 433 -2.13 -36.65 5.95
C LEU A 433 -0.85 -36.02 6.52
N ASN A 434 -0.99 -35.21 7.57
CA ASN A 434 0.11 -34.64 8.35
C ASN A 434 1.19 -33.94 7.49
N ARG A 435 0.82 -33.28 6.39
CA ARG A 435 1.72 -32.63 5.41
C ARG A 435 2.70 -33.58 4.70
N THR A 436 2.68 -34.86 4.98
CA THR A 436 3.72 -35.81 4.53
C THR A 436 3.28 -36.74 3.45
N GLU A 437 2.00 -37.05 3.39
CA GLU A 437 1.43 -38.03 2.47
C GLU A 437 0.26 -37.41 1.71
N THR A 438 0.27 -37.51 0.39
CA THR A 438 -0.87 -37.18 -0.47
C THR A 438 -1.74 -38.43 -0.61
N LEU A 439 -2.96 -38.36 -0.08
CA LEU A 439 -3.93 -39.47 -0.13
C LEU A 439 -4.66 -39.45 -1.47
N GLU A 440 -5.06 -38.27 -1.97
CA GLU A 440 -5.78 -38.09 -3.22
C GLU A 440 -5.46 -36.73 -3.83
N GLN A 441 -5.22 -36.66 -5.14
CA GLN A 441 -5.18 -35.41 -5.90
C GLN A 441 -6.60 -35.08 -6.39
N ILE A 442 -7.21 -34.02 -5.87
CA ILE A 442 -8.57 -33.58 -6.21
C ILE A 442 -8.57 -32.73 -7.48
N GLN A 443 -7.60 -31.82 -7.59
CA GLN A 443 -7.35 -30.99 -8.77
C GLN A 443 -5.84 -30.87 -8.97
N PHE A 444 -5.41 -31.01 -10.22
CA PHE A 444 -4.00 -30.84 -10.58
C PHE A 444 -3.88 -30.42 -12.04
N GLY A 445 -3.26 -29.27 -12.30
CA GLY A 445 -3.16 -28.76 -13.66
C GLY A 445 -2.49 -27.41 -13.77
N ASP A 446 -2.43 -26.92 -15.01
CA ASP A 446 -1.84 -25.63 -15.34
C ASP A 446 -2.93 -24.60 -15.67
N ILE A 447 -2.76 -23.36 -15.21
CA ILE A 447 -3.65 -22.24 -15.51
C ILE A 447 -2.89 -21.20 -16.30
N ASN A 448 -3.51 -20.68 -17.36
CA ASN A 448 -3.00 -19.54 -18.11
C ASN A 448 -4.11 -18.47 -18.22
N GLU A 449 -3.83 -17.28 -17.72
CA GLU A 449 -4.76 -16.16 -17.71
C GLU A 449 -4.16 -15.00 -18.45
N THR A 450 -4.90 -14.44 -19.41
CA THR A 450 -4.48 -13.22 -20.11
C THR A 450 -5.57 -12.16 -20.00
N ASN A 451 -5.18 -10.96 -19.58
CA ASN A 451 -6.03 -9.77 -19.62
C ASN A 451 -5.38 -8.71 -20.51
N VAL A 452 -6.14 -8.22 -21.49
CA VAL A 452 -5.79 -7.05 -22.31
C VAL A 452 -6.80 -5.96 -22.01
N GLY A 453 -6.33 -4.84 -21.46
CA GLY A 453 -7.16 -3.70 -21.10
C GLY A 453 -6.82 -2.45 -21.89
N GLY A 454 -7.81 -1.61 -22.15
CA GLY A 454 -7.61 -0.29 -22.73
C GLY A 454 -8.66 0.69 -22.25
N TYR A 455 -8.30 1.95 -22.09
CA TYR A 455 -9.26 2.98 -21.70
C TYR A 455 -8.95 4.31 -22.39
N ILE A 456 -10.00 5.12 -22.49
CA ILE A 456 -9.91 6.54 -22.83
C ILE A 456 -10.92 7.32 -21.99
N GLY A 457 -10.53 8.49 -21.53
CA GLY A 457 -11.42 9.37 -20.79
C GLY A 457 -10.90 10.80 -20.73
N THR A 458 -11.76 11.70 -20.30
CA THR A 458 -11.42 13.11 -20.14
C THR A 458 -11.94 13.65 -18.82
N ASN A 459 -11.26 14.62 -18.28
CA ASN A 459 -11.73 15.46 -17.19
C ASN A 459 -11.89 16.88 -17.72
N ILE A 460 -13.08 17.41 -17.69
CA ILE A 460 -13.43 18.75 -18.18
C ILE A 460 -13.98 19.56 -17.02
N ASN A 461 -13.31 20.65 -16.67
CA ASN A 461 -13.75 21.59 -15.64
C ASN A 461 -14.29 22.86 -16.31
N ILE A 462 -15.53 23.23 -15.96
CA ILE A 462 -16.18 24.44 -16.43
C ILE A 462 -16.74 25.17 -15.21
N LYS A 463 -16.07 26.24 -14.77
CA LYS A 463 -16.47 27.00 -13.56
C LYS A 463 -16.52 26.09 -12.32
N LYS A 464 -17.73 25.78 -11.85
CA LYS A 464 -18.00 24.95 -10.66
C LYS A 464 -18.30 23.49 -11.01
N TRP A 465 -18.37 23.14 -12.27
CA TRP A 465 -18.70 21.80 -12.73
C TRP A 465 -17.44 21.05 -13.18
N SER A 466 -17.40 19.76 -12.87
CA SER A 466 -16.44 18.82 -13.45
C SER A 466 -17.20 17.64 -14.08
N PHE A 467 -16.80 17.25 -15.27
CA PHE A 467 -17.36 16.13 -16.02
C PHE A 467 -16.23 15.16 -16.38
N ASN A 468 -16.41 13.87 -16.05
CA ASN A 468 -15.42 12.83 -16.33
C ASN A 468 -16.08 11.68 -17.12
N PRO A 469 -16.39 11.83 -18.41
CA PRO A 469 -16.76 10.71 -19.27
C PRO A 469 -15.55 9.84 -19.57
N SER A 470 -15.73 8.53 -19.52
CA SER A 470 -14.70 7.56 -19.89
C SER A 470 -15.30 6.24 -20.35
N ILE A 471 -14.52 5.47 -21.08
CA ILE A 471 -14.84 4.10 -21.43
C ILE A 471 -13.59 3.24 -21.24
N ARG A 472 -13.78 2.07 -20.68
CA ARG A 472 -12.76 1.02 -20.56
C ARG A 472 -13.24 -0.22 -21.30
N PHE A 473 -12.32 -0.91 -21.92
CA PHE A 473 -12.50 -2.20 -22.55
C PHE A 473 -11.50 -3.18 -21.96
N ASP A 474 -11.97 -4.36 -21.56
CA ASP A 474 -11.16 -5.47 -21.07
C ASP A 474 -11.51 -6.73 -21.87
N TYR A 475 -10.47 -7.45 -22.29
CA TYR A 475 -10.58 -8.79 -22.88
C TYR A 475 -9.84 -9.77 -21.97
N PHE A 476 -10.51 -10.88 -21.67
CA PHE A 476 -10.00 -11.96 -20.84
C PHE A 476 -9.94 -13.26 -21.65
N ASP A 477 -8.88 -14.01 -21.44
CA ASP A 477 -8.69 -15.38 -21.91
C ASP A 477 -8.20 -16.21 -20.72
N PHE A 478 -8.98 -17.23 -20.34
CA PHE A 478 -8.67 -18.16 -19.26
C PHE A 478 -8.54 -19.55 -19.85
N GLN A 479 -7.47 -20.25 -19.48
CA GLN A 479 -7.20 -21.61 -19.94
C GLN A 479 -6.82 -22.46 -18.73
N TYR A 480 -7.38 -23.67 -18.66
CA TYR A 480 -7.02 -24.69 -17.68
C TYR A 480 -6.67 -25.99 -18.39
N ASN A 481 -5.51 -26.54 -18.07
CA ASN A 481 -5.03 -27.82 -18.58
C ASN A 481 -5.03 -28.83 -17.43
N ASP A 482 -6.02 -29.72 -17.40
CA ASP A 482 -6.20 -30.72 -16.37
C ASP A 482 -5.23 -31.90 -16.57
N HIS A 483 -4.35 -32.15 -15.60
CA HIS A 483 -3.37 -33.23 -15.61
C HIS A 483 -3.94 -34.56 -15.08
N LEU A 484 -5.10 -34.55 -14.42
CA LEU A 484 -5.73 -35.77 -13.89
C LEU A 484 -6.51 -36.52 -14.95
N THR A 485 -6.89 -35.88 -16.03
CA THR A 485 -7.62 -36.54 -17.12
C THR A 485 -6.68 -37.20 -18.10
N THR A 486 -7.01 -38.42 -18.52
CA THR A 486 -6.21 -39.19 -19.51
C THR A 486 -6.27 -38.62 -20.93
N ALA A 487 -7.29 -37.81 -21.24
CA ALA A 487 -7.40 -37.05 -22.46
C ALA A 487 -7.17 -35.57 -22.14
N TYR A 488 -5.99 -35.07 -22.43
CA TYR A 488 -5.65 -33.65 -22.26
C TYR A 488 -6.58 -32.76 -23.09
N THR A 489 -7.58 -32.20 -22.44
CA THR A 489 -8.45 -31.19 -23.06
C THR A 489 -8.22 -29.90 -22.32
N THR A 490 -7.63 -28.93 -23.00
CA THR A 490 -7.57 -27.57 -22.47
C THR A 490 -8.98 -27.00 -22.42
N GLN A 491 -9.43 -26.68 -21.22
CA GLN A 491 -10.67 -25.91 -21.04
C GLN A 491 -10.33 -24.44 -21.22
N SER A 492 -11.15 -23.69 -21.94
CA SER A 492 -10.93 -22.26 -22.16
C SER A 492 -12.22 -21.48 -22.07
N ALA A 493 -12.12 -20.26 -21.57
CA ALA A 493 -13.20 -19.27 -21.54
C ALA A 493 -12.65 -17.90 -21.92
N THR A 494 -13.37 -17.20 -22.79
CA THR A 494 -13.01 -15.82 -23.17
C THR A 494 -14.16 -14.87 -22.90
N LYS A 495 -13.87 -13.64 -22.51
CA LYS A 495 -14.87 -12.59 -22.30
C LYS A 495 -14.32 -11.22 -22.70
N ALA A 496 -15.16 -10.44 -23.35
CA ALA A 496 -14.88 -9.03 -23.64
C ALA A 496 -15.91 -8.16 -22.93
N ILE A 497 -15.46 -7.09 -22.27
CA ILE A 497 -16.31 -6.20 -21.48
C ILE A 497 -16.01 -4.75 -21.86
N ALA A 498 -17.07 -3.97 -22.09
CA ALA A 498 -16.99 -2.53 -22.24
C ALA A 498 -17.66 -1.87 -21.02
N SER A 499 -16.95 -0.97 -20.36
CA SER A 499 -17.38 -0.30 -19.12
C SER A 499 -17.39 1.22 -19.31
N PRO A 500 -18.46 1.82 -19.87
CA PRO A 500 -18.61 3.26 -19.91
C PRO A 500 -18.93 3.83 -18.53
N LYS A 501 -18.32 4.99 -18.20
CA LYS A 501 -18.42 5.67 -16.92
C LYS A 501 -18.65 7.16 -17.16
N LEU A 502 -19.43 7.78 -16.28
CA LEU A 502 -19.62 9.23 -16.27
C LEU A 502 -19.67 9.71 -14.83
N ASN A 503 -18.69 10.50 -14.43
CA ASN A 503 -18.70 11.17 -13.13
C ASN A 503 -18.97 12.66 -13.35
N ILE A 504 -19.87 13.22 -12.55
CA ILE A 504 -20.21 14.63 -12.57
C ILE A 504 -20.04 15.17 -11.15
N SER A 505 -19.35 16.27 -10.99
CA SER A 505 -19.29 16.96 -9.71
C SER A 505 -19.60 18.44 -9.84
N TYR A 506 -20.20 19.01 -8.79
CA TYR A 506 -20.52 20.42 -8.68
C TYR A 506 -19.97 20.98 -7.37
N ASN A 507 -19.04 21.92 -7.47
CA ASN A 507 -18.43 22.62 -6.34
C ASN A 507 -19.29 23.84 -5.97
N GLN A 508 -20.26 23.66 -5.10
CA GLN A 508 -21.16 24.74 -4.68
C GLN A 508 -20.38 25.82 -3.91
N SER A 509 -19.51 25.41 -3.00
CA SER A 509 -18.63 26.27 -2.21
C SER A 509 -17.32 25.53 -1.89
N LYS A 510 -16.37 26.20 -1.22
CA LYS A 510 -15.12 25.56 -0.75
C LYS A 510 -15.36 24.38 0.20
N ASN A 511 -16.49 24.35 0.89
CA ASN A 511 -16.83 23.37 1.92
C ASN A 511 -17.97 22.41 1.51
N PHE A 512 -18.51 22.57 0.31
CA PHE A 512 -19.64 21.74 -0.15
C PHE A 512 -19.49 21.37 -1.62
N GLN A 513 -19.43 20.08 -1.87
CA GLN A 513 -19.38 19.48 -3.20
C GLN A 513 -20.49 18.41 -3.31
N SER A 514 -21.22 18.42 -4.41
CA SER A 514 -22.13 17.35 -4.80
C SER A 514 -21.53 16.56 -5.95
N TYR A 515 -21.75 15.26 -5.99
CA TYR A 515 -21.28 14.40 -7.07
C TYR A 515 -22.32 13.35 -7.44
N LEU A 516 -22.27 12.92 -8.68
CA LEU A 516 -23.13 11.89 -9.27
C LEU A 516 -22.28 11.02 -10.18
N ASN A 517 -22.30 9.72 -9.96
CA ASN A 517 -21.51 8.76 -10.70
C ASN A 517 -22.44 7.76 -11.40
N PHE A 518 -22.25 7.58 -12.70
CA PHE A 518 -22.93 6.58 -13.54
C PHE A 518 -21.91 5.59 -14.06
N ILE A 519 -22.25 4.31 -13.95
CA ILE A 519 -21.49 3.21 -14.54
C ILE A 519 -22.48 2.26 -15.17
N LEU A 520 -22.18 1.84 -16.39
CA LEU A 520 -22.87 0.73 -17.01
C LEU A 520 -21.92 -0.46 -16.92
N THR A 521 -22.31 -1.47 -16.17
CA THR A 521 -21.62 -2.76 -16.11
C THR A 521 -22.50 -3.80 -16.80
N THR A 522 -21.89 -4.70 -17.56
CA THR A 522 -22.61 -5.88 -18.03
C THR A 522 -22.75 -6.85 -16.84
N PRO A 523 -23.97 -7.33 -16.54
CA PRO A 523 -24.25 -8.08 -15.30
C PRO A 523 -23.67 -9.50 -15.20
N GLU A 524 -22.80 -9.94 -16.09
CA GLU A 524 -22.39 -11.32 -16.18
C GLU A 524 -20.89 -11.56 -15.94
N LEU A 525 -20.44 -11.34 -14.72
CA LEU A 525 -19.17 -11.88 -14.19
C LEU A 525 -19.34 -12.34 -12.72
N SER A 526 -20.47 -12.94 -12.37
CA SER A 526 -20.63 -13.68 -11.11
C SER A 526 -20.58 -15.17 -11.37
#